data_4599be707d86f83149b2c65f3bacb2d2
#
_entry.id   4599be707d86f83149b2c65f3bacb2d2
#
_cell.length_a   1.000
_cell.length_b   1.000
_cell.length_c   1.000
_cell.angle_alpha   90.00
_cell.angle_beta   90.00
_cell.angle_gamma   90.00
#
_symmetry.space_group_name_H-M   'P 1'
#
loop_
_entity.id
_entity.type
_entity.pdbx_description
1 polymer ?
#
loop_
_entity_poly.entity_id
_entity_poly.type
_entity_poly.pdbx_seq_one_letter_code
_entity_poly.pdbx_strand_id
1 'polypeptide(L)'
;MKIINKKDVLLCVLPLAMLAGCGSSNTMEVNIEDGKVTTVVSVEKDCTVADALAAAELTVSAGDELSVAVNETVPSDGQPIVISRKNQINIAEDNGNSQMVTVMGGRVSDALAAAGIELGEYDVVDHNVDAYLANGMTINIIHRIPITLTVDGETTEVITSASTVEELLEEQDITVGSKDRLSKDKTASLTSGDKLVIERINVKKITETEEIEYETQTEYSGDMYAGESRVSQDGVNGEKDLTYEVTYVDGKESGRRLVSEKVTKEPVPQIVVEGTKQQETSEPGGGDGSGRTIVSKVKNYDCDGSGHGWYTITYSDGTVEYEDF
;
A
#
# COMPACT_ATOMS: atom_id res chain seq x y z
N MET A 1 -22.34 8.90 8.17
CA MET A 1 -23.34 9.65 7.40
C MET A 1 -24.57 9.86 8.29
N LYS A 2 -24.66 11.02 8.94
CA LYS A 2 -25.80 11.36 9.77
C LYS A 2 -26.23 12.78 9.36
N ILE A 3 -27.32 12.81 8.60
CA ILE A 3 -27.95 14.02 8.10
C ILE A 3 -28.48 14.80 9.30
N ILE A 4 -27.94 15.98 9.54
CA ILE A 4 -28.51 16.93 10.52
C ILE A 4 -29.50 17.79 9.78
N ASN A 5 -30.74 17.61 10.17
CA ASN A 5 -31.93 18.28 9.67
C ASN A 5 -31.81 19.81 9.78
N LYS A 6 -32.08 20.48 8.65
CA LYS A 6 -32.46 21.89 8.65
C LYS A 6 -33.67 22.08 9.57
N LYS A 7 -33.49 22.72 10.68
CA LYS A 7 -34.59 23.34 11.45
C LYS A 7 -34.33 24.82 11.54
N ASP A 8 -35.06 25.53 10.76
CA ASP A 8 -35.72 26.81 10.96
C ASP A 8 -35.04 27.76 11.94
N VAL A 9 -34.31 28.69 11.39
CA VAL A 9 -33.98 29.96 12.06
C VAL A 9 -35.31 30.72 12.19
N LEU A 10 -35.90 30.61 13.32
CA LEU A 10 -37.08 31.39 13.73
C LEU A 10 -36.62 32.86 13.80
N LEU A 11 -36.99 33.62 12.79
CA LEU A 11 -36.87 35.07 12.80
C LEU A 11 -37.75 35.59 13.94
N CYS A 12 -37.15 35.88 15.12
CA CYS A 12 -37.85 36.54 16.20
C CYS A 12 -38.07 38.01 15.82
N VAL A 13 -39.15 38.28 15.10
CA VAL A 13 -39.74 39.59 15.04
C VAL A 13 -40.52 39.75 16.34
N LEU A 14 -39.99 40.48 17.31
CA LEU A 14 -40.73 40.94 18.47
C LEU A 14 -41.60 42.12 18.04
N PRO A 15 -42.93 42.01 17.99
CA PRO A 15 -43.79 43.19 17.80
C PRO A 15 -43.83 43.97 19.10
N LEU A 16 -43.20 45.12 19.09
CA LEU A 16 -43.37 46.09 20.15
C LEU A 16 -44.82 46.62 20.08
N ALA A 17 -45.51 46.55 21.21
CA ALA A 17 -46.94 46.85 21.33
C ALA A 17 -47.26 48.30 20.83
N MET A 18 -48.17 48.38 19.84
CA MET A 18 -48.80 49.63 19.46
C MET A 18 -49.61 50.23 20.59
N LEU A 19 -49.16 51.34 21.16
CA LEU A 19 -50.03 52.29 21.83
C LEU A 19 -50.73 53.14 20.74
N ALA A 20 -52.00 52.79 20.45
CA ALA A 20 -52.84 53.56 19.56
C ALA A 20 -53.20 54.92 20.21
N GLY A 21 -52.47 55.93 19.91
CA GLY A 21 -52.79 57.34 20.13
C GLY A 21 -53.21 57.96 18.80
N CYS A 22 -54.46 58.37 18.69
CA CYS A 22 -55.02 59.09 17.56
C CYS A 22 -54.45 60.51 17.50
N GLY A 23 -53.51 60.76 16.63
CA GLY A 23 -52.92 62.03 16.29
C GLY A 23 -52.10 61.81 14.99
N SER A 24 -52.05 62.73 14.02
CA SER A 24 -51.27 62.61 12.82
C SER A 24 -49.83 62.23 13.18
N SER A 25 -49.49 61.01 12.96
CA SER A 25 -48.21 60.42 13.40
C SER A 25 -47.07 61.03 12.60
N ASN A 26 -46.32 61.91 13.23
CA ASN A 26 -45.04 62.40 12.69
C ASN A 26 -43.93 61.35 12.94
N THR A 27 -44.30 60.06 12.94
CA THR A 27 -43.39 58.93 13.15
C THR A 27 -43.07 58.22 11.85
N MET A 28 -41.91 57.58 11.76
CA MET A 28 -41.48 56.73 10.71
C MET A 28 -40.87 55.42 11.28
N GLU A 29 -40.91 54.36 10.51
CA GLU A 29 -40.23 53.10 10.85
C GLU A 29 -38.79 53.14 10.32
N VAL A 30 -37.85 52.73 11.13
CA VAL A 30 -36.41 52.67 10.82
C VAL A 30 -35.92 51.25 11.02
N ASN A 31 -35.25 50.74 9.99
CA ASN A 31 -34.56 49.45 10.06
C ASN A 31 -33.12 49.71 10.57
N ILE A 32 -32.72 48.96 11.60
CA ILE A 32 -31.34 48.95 12.08
C ILE A 32 -30.80 47.55 11.94
N GLU A 33 -29.71 47.38 11.16
CA GLU A 33 -29.05 46.12 10.91
C GLU A 33 -27.77 46.00 11.74
N ASP A 34 -27.72 44.96 12.60
CA ASP A 34 -26.57 44.62 13.42
C ASP A 34 -26.18 43.15 13.11
N GLY A 35 -25.27 42.93 12.19
CA GLY A 35 -24.92 41.63 11.69
C GLY A 35 -26.12 40.93 11.00
N LYS A 36 -26.59 39.82 11.62
CA LYS A 36 -27.76 39.07 11.14
C LYS A 36 -29.12 39.54 11.72
N VAL A 37 -29.08 40.49 12.64
CA VAL A 37 -30.27 40.97 13.31
C VAL A 37 -30.71 42.26 12.70
N THR A 38 -31.98 42.31 12.27
CA THR A 38 -32.65 43.57 11.86
C THR A 38 -33.68 43.94 12.95
N THR A 39 -33.50 45.11 13.52
CA THR A 39 -34.43 45.68 14.48
C THR A 39 -35.20 46.81 13.82
N VAL A 40 -36.53 46.77 13.93
CA VAL A 40 -37.41 47.85 13.38
C VAL A 40 -37.93 48.68 14.56
N VAL A 41 -37.68 49.96 14.52
CA VAL A 41 -38.16 50.93 15.53
C VAL A 41 -39.01 52.02 14.92
N SER A 42 -40.01 52.50 15.66
CA SER A 42 -40.82 53.64 15.26
C SER A 42 -40.31 54.88 16.04
N VAL A 43 -39.86 55.87 15.28
CA VAL A 43 -39.25 57.11 15.78
C VAL A 43 -39.89 58.36 15.15
N GLU A 44 -39.63 59.53 15.68
CA GLU A 44 -40.03 60.79 15.09
C GLU A 44 -39.23 61.05 13.79
N LYS A 45 -39.85 61.71 12.78
CA LYS A 45 -39.25 61.88 11.45
C LYS A 45 -37.94 62.70 11.46
N ASP A 46 -37.76 63.58 12.40
CA ASP A 46 -36.58 64.44 12.48
C ASP A 46 -35.59 64.01 13.59
N CYS A 47 -35.74 62.76 14.08
CA CYS A 47 -34.86 62.26 15.14
C CYS A 47 -33.47 61.95 14.59
N THR A 48 -32.50 61.89 15.50
CA THR A 48 -31.12 61.49 15.17
C THR A 48 -30.96 59.98 15.17
N VAL A 49 -29.88 59.52 14.52
CA VAL A 49 -29.47 58.11 14.58
C VAL A 49 -29.28 57.67 16.04
N ALA A 50 -28.76 58.54 16.91
CA ALA A 50 -28.67 58.28 18.38
C ALA A 50 -30.02 57.95 19.03
N ASP A 51 -31.07 58.70 18.65
CA ASP A 51 -32.41 58.47 19.19
C ASP A 51 -33.00 57.14 18.70
N ALA A 52 -32.75 56.79 17.41
CA ALA A 52 -33.17 55.51 16.84
C ALA A 52 -32.46 54.33 17.50
N LEU A 53 -31.14 54.42 17.73
CA LEU A 53 -30.36 53.39 18.42
C LEU A 53 -30.83 53.22 19.90
N ALA A 54 -31.11 54.33 20.56
CA ALA A 54 -31.65 54.30 21.91
C ALA A 54 -33.04 53.64 21.98
N ALA A 55 -33.92 53.94 21.03
CA ALA A 55 -35.23 53.31 20.89
C ALA A 55 -35.15 51.80 20.58
N ALA A 56 -34.11 51.39 19.90
CA ALA A 56 -33.79 49.97 19.64
C ALA A 56 -33.07 49.26 20.79
N GLU A 57 -32.73 49.97 21.88
CA GLU A 57 -31.87 49.49 22.96
C GLU A 57 -30.50 48.97 22.48
N LEU A 58 -29.98 49.51 21.34
CA LEU A 58 -28.71 49.17 20.77
C LEU A 58 -27.63 50.15 21.20
N THR A 59 -26.47 49.64 21.59
CA THR A 59 -25.29 50.43 21.93
C THR A 59 -24.22 50.27 20.86
N VAL A 60 -23.51 51.35 20.56
CA VAL A 60 -22.35 51.35 19.66
C VAL A 60 -21.09 51.50 20.50
N SER A 61 -20.17 50.59 20.33
CA SER A 61 -18.90 50.57 21.07
C SER A 61 -17.84 51.42 20.39
N ALA A 62 -16.80 51.76 21.13
CA ALA A 62 -15.67 52.49 20.56
C ALA A 62 -14.97 51.63 19.49
N GLY A 63 -15.00 52.15 18.23
CA GLY A 63 -14.43 51.48 17.08
C GLY A 63 -15.43 50.76 16.18
N ASP A 64 -16.72 50.69 16.58
CA ASP A 64 -17.78 50.28 15.65
C ASP A 64 -18.02 51.41 14.63
N GLU A 65 -18.47 51.04 13.46
CA GLU A 65 -18.83 51.99 12.40
C GLU A 65 -20.33 51.96 12.14
N LEU A 66 -20.88 53.11 11.81
CA LEU A 66 -22.28 53.28 11.41
C LEU A 66 -22.34 53.74 9.95
N SER A 67 -23.31 53.23 9.19
CA SER A 67 -23.57 53.71 7.85
C SER A 67 -23.99 55.17 7.79
N VAL A 68 -24.54 55.70 8.89
CA VAL A 68 -24.95 57.10 9.07
C VAL A 68 -24.42 57.57 10.40
N ALA A 69 -23.84 58.75 10.50
CA ALA A 69 -23.23 59.23 11.71
C ALA A 69 -24.28 59.42 12.85
N VAL A 70 -23.86 59.15 14.07
CA VAL A 70 -24.75 59.11 15.26
C VAL A 70 -25.54 60.38 15.51
N ASN A 71 -24.99 61.52 15.11
CA ASN A 71 -25.59 62.88 15.23
C ASN A 71 -26.36 63.36 14.01
N GLU A 72 -26.41 62.58 12.93
CA GLU A 72 -27.19 62.87 11.73
C GLU A 72 -28.65 62.44 11.90
N THR A 73 -29.54 63.04 11.12
CA THR A 73 -30.95 62.63 11.05
C THR A 73 -31.07 61.27 10.39
N VAL A 74 -32.02 60.49 10.86
CA VAL A 74 -32.34 59.16 10.30
C VAL A 74 -32.72 59.29 8.80
N PRO A 75 -32.21 58.44 7.91
CA PRO A 75 -32.53 58.44 6.50
C PRO A 75 -34.04 58.31 6.24
N SER A 76 -34.61 59.25 5.50
CA SER A 76 -36.04 59.22 5.12
C SER A 76 -36.34 58.38 3.89
N ASP A 77 -35.33 57.89 3.22
CA ASP A 77 -35.38 57.09 1.99
C ASP A 77 -35.61 55.59 2.23
N GLY A 78 -35.75 55.19 3.50
CA GLY A 78 -35.95 53.79 3.90
C GLY A 78 -34.70 52.94 3.91
N GLN A 79 -33.50 53.51 3.72
CA GLN A 79 -32.26 52.78 3.86
C GLN A 79 -32.03 52.41 5.34
N PRO A 80 -31.51 51.18 5.62
CA PRO A 80 -31.25 50.78 7.00
C PRO A 80 -30.05 51.51 7.58
N ILE A 81 -30.07 51.72 8.91
CA ILE A 81 -28.85 52.07 9.64
C ILE A 81 -28.10 50.75 9.88
N VAL A 82 -26.90 50.64 9.31
CA VAL A 82 -26.06 49.47 9.45
C VAL A 82 -24.99 49.72 10.51
N ILE A 83 -24.90 48.79 11.48
CA ILE A 83 -23.86 48.79 12.52
C ILE A 83 -22.79 47.76 12.09
N SER A 84 -21.62 48.25 11.75
CA SER A 84 -20.45 47.38 11.51
C SER A 84 -19.64 47.26 12.79
N ARG A 85 -19.73 46.12 13.44
CA ARG A 85 -19.03 45.85 14.71
C ARG A 85 -17.55 45.65 14.49
N LYS A 86 -16.72 46.28 15.34
CA LYS A 86 -15.29 46.02 15.38
C LYS A 86 -15.04 44.69 16.06
N ASN A 87 -14.69 43.63 15.33
CA ASN A 87 -14.42 42.31 15.80
C ASN A 87 -12.92 42.04 15.83
N GLN A 88 -12.39 41.58 16.97
CA GLN A 88 -11.08 40.99 17.10
C GLN A 88 -11.25 39.49 17.05
N ILE A 89 -10.67 38.86 16.02
CA ILE A 89 -10.81 37.44 15.74
C ILE A 89 -9.44 36.80 15.88
N ASN A 90 -9.36 35.70 16.63
CA ASN A 90 -8.18 34.87 16.69
C ASN A 90 -8.32 33.75 15.67
N ILE A 91 -7.34 33.58 14.79
CA ILE A 91 -7.28 32.46 13.85
C ILE A 91 -6.11 31.59 14.23
N ALA A 92 -6.39 30.31 14.51
CA ALA A 92 -5.42 29.31 14.91
C ALA A 92 -5.37 28.19 13.88
N GLU A 93 -4.17 27.83 13.42
CA GLU A 93 -3.92 26.75 12.50
C GLU A 93 -3.29 25.57 13.25
N ASP A 94 -3.53 24.36 12.79
CA ASP A 94 -3.01 23.12 13.38
C ASP A 94 -1.48 22.98 13.32
N ASN A 95 -0.82 23.75 12.44
CA ASN A 95 0.65 23.86 12.36
C ASN A 95 1.25 24.69 13.54
N GLY A 96 0.41 25.16 14.47
CA GLY A 96 0.83 25.97 15.62
C GLY A 96 0.86 27.49 15.36
N ASN A 97 0.55 27.94 14.14
CA ASN A 97 0.41 29.36 13.85
C ASN A 97 -0.87 29.90 14.49
N SER A 98 -0.80 31.13 14.98
CA SER A 98 -1.96 31.85 15.46
C SER A 98 -1.79 33.34 15.21
N GLN A 99 -2.85 33.97 14.71
CA GLN A 99 -2.83 35.41 14.46
C GLN A 99 -4.16 36.04 14.87
N MET A 100 -4.10 37.31 15.30
CA MET A 100 -5.26 38.10 15.60
C MET A 100 -5.51 39.12 14.50
N VAL A 101 -6.71 39.09 13.94
CA VAL A 101 -7.15 40.05 12.95
C VAL A 101 -8.28 40.93 13.46
N THR A 102 -8.37 42.18 12.96
CA THR A 102 -9.49 43.06 13.24
C THR A 102 -10.32 43.22 11.99
N VAL A 103 -11.60 42.93 12.08
CA VAL A 103 -12.56 43.05 10.95
C VAL A 103 -13.77 43.84 11.39
N MET A 104 -14.23 44.71 10.49
CA MET A 104 -15.44 45.52 10.69
C MET A 104 -16.66 44.75 10.18
N GLY A 105 -17.52 44.31 11.10
CA GLY A 105 -18.65 43.45 10.75
C GLY A 105 -18.18 42.12 10.13
N GLY A 106 -18.94 41.65 9.13
CA GLY A 106 -18.50 40.58 8.25
C GLY A 106 -18.76 39.14 8.74
N ARG A 107 -18.19 38.20 7.96
CA ARG A 107 -18.33 36.78 8.11
C ARG A 107 -16.97 36.11 8.38
N VAL A 108 -16.96 34.86 8.73
CA VAL A 108 -15.75 34.06 8.91
C VAL A 108 -14.83 34.16 7.68
N SER A 109 -15.41 34.10 6.46
CA SER A 109 -14.67 34.29 5.21
C SER A 109 -13.92 35.64 5.15
N ASP A 110 -14.51 36.72 5.72
CA ASP A 110 -13.88 38.06 5.73
C ASP A 110 -12.67 38.08 6.70
N ALA A 111 -12.77 37.35 7.82
CA ALA A 111 -11.66 37.22 8.77
C ALA A 111 -10.51 36.44 8.14
N LEU A 112 -10.80 35.32 7.43
CA LEU A 112 -9.79 34.53 6.73
C LEU A 112 -9.09 35.36 5.66
N ALA A 113 -9.87 36.11 4.86
CA ALA A 113 -9.32 37.02 3.83
C ALA A 113 -8.43 38.11 4.46
N ALA A 114 -8.86 38.69 5.58
CA ALA A 114 -8.09 39.75 6.29
C ALA A 114 -6.79 39.16 6.88
N ALA A 115 -6.77 37.87 7.20
CA ALA A 115 -5.60 37.13 7.64
C ALA A 115 -4.66 36.71 6.48
N GLY A 116 -5.13 36.82 5.22
CA GLY A 116 -4.40 36.33 4.04
C GLY A 116 -4.41 34.83 3.94
N ILE A 117 -5.39 34.13 4.54
CA ILE A 117 -5.50 32.67 4.53
C ILE A 117 -6.43 32.25 3.40
N GLU A 118 -5.90 31.43 2.49
CA GLU A 118 -6.65 30.72 1.46
C GLU A 118 -6.82 29.27 1.87
N LEU A 119 -8.07 28.83 1.97
CA LEU A 119 -8.37 27.45 2.34
C LEU A 119 -8.12 26.51 1.15
N GLY A 120 -7.42 25.42 1.39
CA GLY A 120 -7.28 24.31 0.46
C GLY A 120 -8.58 23.51 0.31
N GLU A 121 -8.66 22.67 -0.71
CA GLU A 121 -9.85 21.86 -1.03
C GLU A 121 -10.30 20.96 0.12
N TYR A 122 -9.33 20.47 0.92
CA TYR A 122 -9.58 19.50 1.99
C TYR A 122 -9.50 20.10 3.40
N ASP A 123 -9.20 21.39 3.50
CA ASP A 123 -9.09 22.07 4.79
C ASP A 123 -10.43 22.09 5.53
N VAL A 124 -10.36 21.98 6.83
CA VAL A 124 -11.52 22.01 7.71
C VAL A 124 -11.44 23.22 8.62
N VAL A 125 -12.51 24.00 8.61
CA VAL A 125 -12.71 25.14 9.53
C VAL A 125 -13.83 24.75 10.50
N ASP A 126 -13.61 25.00 11.78
CA ASP A 126 -14.59 24.67 12.86
C ASP A 126 -15.86 25.53 12.80
N HIS A 127 -15.85 26.59 12.04
CA HIS A 127 -16.99 27.50 11.80
C HIS A 127 -17.41 27.48 10.33
N ASN A 128 -18.73 27.69 10.09
CA ASN A 128 -19.19 27.92 8.72
C ASN A 128 -18.60 29.25 8.20
N VAL A 129 -17.98 29.25 7.04
CA VAL A 129 -17.37 30.43 6.41
C VAL A 129 -18.36 31.58 6.19
N ASP A 130 -19.66 31.27 6.07
CA ASP A 130 -20.74 32.26 5.95
C ASP A 130 -21.30 32.71 7.31
N ALA A 131 -20.82 32.18 8.43
CA ALA A 131 -21.27 32.61 9.74
C ALA A 131 -20.80 34.04 10.04
N TYR A 132 -21.67 34.85 10.70
CA TYR A 132 -21.29 36.17 11.15
C TYR A 132 -20.26 36.12 12.26
N LEU A 133 -19.33 37.07 12.20
CA LEU A 133 -18.30 37.22 13.22
C LEU A 133 -18.88 37.69 14.55
N ALA A 134 -18.27 37.27 15.64
CA ALA A 134 -18.50 37.81 17.00
C ALA A 134 -17.15 38.22 17.59
N ASN A 135 -17.12 39.34 18.28
CA ASN A 135 -15.89 39.81 18.90
C ASN A 135 -15.33 38.75 19.88
N GLY A 136 -14.03 38.48 19.77
CA GLY A 136 -13.35 37.44 20.55
C GLY A 136 -13.52 36.01 20.03
N MET A 137 -14.17 35.80 18.86
CA MET A 137 -14.28 34.50 18.25
C MET A 137 -12.89 33.94 17.93
N THR A 138 -12.72 32.63 18.12
CA THR A 138 -11.56 31.89 17.65
C THR A 138 -12.00 30.98 16.52
N ILE A 139 -11.29 31.03 15.40
CA ILE A 139 -11.51 30.18 14.22
C ILE A 139 -10.33 29.21 14.16
N ASN A 140 -10.61 27.90 14.20
CA ASN A 140 -9.59 26.89 14.09
C ASN A 140 -9.61 26.26 12.69
N ILE A 141 -8.43 26.15 12.10
CA ILE A 141 -8.21 25.59 10.76
C ILE A 141 -7.35 24.35 10.91
N ILE A 142 -7.80 23.26 10.31
CA ILE A 142 -7.04 22.03 10.16
C ILE A 142 -6.73 21.86 8.67
N HIS A 143 -5.45 21.95 8.35
CA HIS A 143 -4.98 21.71 6.98
C HIS A 143 -4.95 20.24 6.67
N ARG A 144 -5.46 19.85 5.51
CA ARG A 144 -5.47 18.46 5.04
C ARG A 144 -4.95 18.32 3.64
N ILE A 145 -4.23 17.23 3.41
CA ILE A 145 -3.62 16.91 2.13
C ILE A 145 -4.03 15.51 1.67
N PRO A 146 -4.21 15.28 0.35
CA PRO A 146 -4.38 13.95 -0.22
C PRO A 146 -3.04 13.24 -0.30
N ILE A 147 -3.00 11.97 0.14
CA ILE A 147 -1.85 11.07 0.07
C ILE A 147 -2.29 9.77 -0.60
N THR A 148 -1.51 9.28 -1.58
CA THR A 148 -1.69 7.94 -2.11
C THR A 148 -0.97 6.94 -1.23
N LEU A 149 -1.71 6.12 -0.51
CA LEU A 149 -1.19 5.08 0.38
C LEU A 149 -1.33 3.70 -0.26
N THR A 150 -0.22 2.96 -0.35
CA THR A 150 -0.22 1.55 -0.77
C THR A 150 0.25 0.69 0.38
N VAL A 151 -0.58 -0.25 0.82
CA VAL A 151 -0.29 -1.21 1.89
C VAL A 151 -0.91 -2.56 1.56
N ASP A 152 -0.18 -3.65 1.85
CA ASP A 152 -0.63 -5.03 1.57
C ASP A 152 -0.99 -5.25 0.08
N GLY A 153 -0.39 -4.47 -0.83
CA GLY A 153 -0.65 -4.49 -2.27
C GLY A 153 -1.90 -3.73 -2.72
N GLU A 154 -2.64 -3.11 -1.81
CA GLU A 154 -3.81 -2.28 -2.11
C GLU A 154 -3.45 -0.79 -2.05
N THR A 155 -3.99 -0.02 -2.99
CA THR A 155 -3.72 1.42 -3.09
C THR A 155 -5.01 2.19 -2.84
N THR A 156 -4.95 3.14 -1.89
CA THR A 156 -6.05 4.02 -1.53
C THR A 156 -5.59 5.48 -1.50
N GLU A 157 -6.50 6.41 -1.72
CA GLU A 157 -6.27 7.82 -1.45
C GLU A 157 -6.79 8.16 -0.05
N VAL A 158 -5.95 8.79 0.75
CA VAL A 158 -6.24 9.18 2.13
C VAL A 158 -6.10 10.70 2.25
N ILE A 159 -7.11 11.35 2.85
CA ILE A 159 -7.04 12.76 3.20
C ILE A 159 -6.62 12.86 4.66
N THR A 160 -5.47 13.43 4.92
CA THR A 160 -4.84 13.46 6.24
C THR A 160 -4.39 14.86 6.65
N SER A 161 -4.35 15.11 7.95
CA SER A 161 -3.67 16.26 8.55
C SER A 161 -2.26 15.92 9.07
N ALA A 162 -1.83 14.67 8.91
CA ALA A 162 -0.50 14.25 9.32
C ALA A 162 0.59 15.02 8.57
N SER A 163 1.56 15.53 9.30
CA SER A 163 2.71 16.26 8.75
C SER A 163 3.89 15.34 8.44
N THR A 164 3.92 14.15 9.03
CA THR A 164 4.97 13.13 8.86
C THR A 164 4.39 11.77 8.52
N VAL A 165 5.25 10.89 7.97
CA VAL A 165 4.88 9.49 7.69
C VAL A 165 4.45 8.76 8.96
N GLU A 166 5.12 9.01 10.11
CA GLU A 166 4.79 8.37 11.39
C GLU A 166 3.38 8.74 11.86
N GLU A 167 3.04 10.03 11.82
CA GLU A 167 1.71 10.52 12.17
C GLU A 167 0.63 9.93 11.24
N LEU A 168 0.90 9.82 9.94
CA LEU A 168 -0.03 9.18 8.99
C LEU A 168 -0.25 7.71 9.33
N LEU A 169 0.82 6.97 9.65
CA LEU A 169 0.72 5.56 10.03
C LEU A 169 -0.10 5.38 11.31
N GLU A 170 0.08 6.26 12.30
CA GLU A 170 -0.70 6.28 13.54
C GLU A 170 -2.17 6.61 13.27
N GLU A 171 -2.46 7.64 12.45
CA GLU A 171 -3.82 8.04 12.07
C GLU A 171 -4.58 6.90 11.37
N GLN A 172 -3.88 6.08 10.58
CA GLN A 172 -4.46 4.97 9.82
C GLN A 172 -4.39 3.63 10.57
N ASP A 173 -3.95 3.60 11.84
CA ASP A 173 -3.76 2.38 12.63
C ASP A 173 -2.83 1.34 11.96
N ILE A 174 -1.84 1.81 11.18
CA ILE A 174 -0.93 0.94 10.43
C ILE A 174 0.33 0.68 11.24
N THR A 175 0.50 -0.58 11.65
CA THR A 175 1.74 -1.05 12.27
C THR A 175 2.73 -1.51 11.21
N VAL A 176 3.97 -1.03 11.28
CA VAL A 176 5.07 -1.42 10.41
C VAL A 176 6.00 -2.38 11.14
N GLY A 177 6.14 -3.60 10.63
CA GLY A 177 7.02 -4.63 11.18
C GLY A 177 8.50 -4.34 10.92
N SER A 178 9.40 -4.99 11.69
CA SER A 178 10.85 -4.75 11.61
C SER A 178 11.48 -5.17 10.27
N LYS A 179 10.78 -5.96 9.46
CA LYS A 179 11.24 -6.41 8.13
C LYS A 179 10.56 -5.66 7.00
N ASP A 180 9.46 -4.95 7.29
CA ASP A 180 8.71 -4.21 6.28
C ASP A 180 9.56 -3.07 5.73
N ARG A 181 9.29 -2.69 4.50
CA ARG A 181 9.96 -1.57 3.85
C ARG A 181 8.97 -0.44 3.63
N LEU A 182 9.42 0.75 3.93
CA LEU A 182 8.73 2.01 3.64
C LEU A 182 9.43 2.69 2.46
N SER A 183 8.65 3.29 1.56
CA SER A 183 9.19 4.11 0.46
C SER A 183 9.74 5.47 0.92
N LYS A 184 9.37 5.91 2.13
CA LYS A 184 9.86 7.12 2.81
C LYS A 184 10.16 6.80 4.27
N ASP A 185 11.13 7.49 4.86
CA ASP A 185 11.42 7.37 6.29
C ASP A 185 10.23 7.81 7.14
N LYS A 186 10.05 7.24 8.33
CA LYS A 186 8.96 7.58 9.25
C LYS A 186 8.93 9.06 9.61
N THR A 187 10.10 9.68 9.74
CA THR A 187 10.25 11.11 10.08
C THR A 187 10.17 12.05 8.88
N ALA A 188 9.99 11.50 7.66
CA ALA A 188 9.88 12.33 6.46
C ALA A 188 8.59 13.12 6.48
N SER A 189 8.67 14.40 6.07
CA SER A 189 7.51 15.25 5.91
C SER A 189 6.66 14.80 4.73
N LEU A 190 5.34 14.94 4.88
CA LEU A 190 4.35 14.68 3.84
C LEU A 190 3.97 15.97 3.13
N THR A 191 3.73 15.85 1.84
CA THR A 191 3.22 16.93 0.98
C THR A 191 2.04 16.41 0.14
N SER A 192 1.17 17.32 -0.28
CA SER A 192 0.01 16.99 -1.10
C SER A 192 0.41 16.19 -2.35
N GLY A 193 -0.28 15.07 -2.59
CA GLY A 193 -0.03 14.17 -3.71
C GLY A 193 1.13 13.18 -3.50
N ASP A 194 1.73 13.15 -2.33
CA ASP A 194 2.76 12.16 -2.00
C ASP A 194 2.25 10.72 -2.11
N LYS A 195 3.18 9.81 -2.42
CA LYS A 195 2.93 8.38 -2.48
C LYS A 195 3.73 7.68 -1.40
N LEU A 196 3.05 7.01 -0.50
CA LEU A 196 3.66 6.16 0.52
C LEU A 196 3.35 4.69 0.20
N VAL A 197 4.40 3.88 0.05
CA VAL A 197 4.28 2.45 -0.18
C VAL A 197 4.88 1.71 1.01
N ILE A 198 4.14 0.74 1.51
CA ILE A 198 4.55 -0.16 2.60
C ILE A 198 4.55 -1.58 2.04
N GLU A 199 5.73 -2.15 1.86
CA GLU A 199 5.90 -3.55 1.46
C GLU A 199 5.98 -4.43 2.69
N ARG A 200 5.04 -5.37 2.82
CA ARG A 200 5.03 -6.37 3.91
C ARG A 200 5.98 -7.50 3.61
N ILE A 201 7.02 -7.66 4.41
CA ILE A 201 8.02 -8.71 4.21
C ILE A 201 7.83 -9.82 5.22
N ASN A 202 7.55 -11.03 4.71
CA ASN A 202 7.44 -12.25 5.50
C ASN A 202 8.44 -13.29 4.99
N VAL A 203 9.18 -13.91 5.90
CA VAL A 203 10.15 -14.95 5.57
C VAL A 203 9.71 -16.24 6.24
N LYS A 204 9.51 -17.30 5.42
CA LYS A 204 9.11 -18.63 5.89
C LYS A 204 10.13 -19.68 5.47
N LYS A 205 10.26 -20.73 6.27
CA LYS A 205 11.00 -21.93 5.87
C LYS A 205 10.02 -22.94 5.30
N ILE A 206 10.32 -23.43 4.11
CA ILE A 206 9.55 -24.46 3.40
C ILE A 206 10.50 -25.61 3.12
N THR A 207 10.06 -26.85 3.43
CA THR A 207 10.82 -28.06 3.12
C THR A 207 10.11 -28.78 1.98
N GLU A 208 10.86 -29.11 0.93
CA GLU A 208 10.43 -29.87 -0.22
C GLU A 208 11.26 -31.15 -0.27
N THR A 209 10.64 -32.31 -0.53
CA THR A 209 11.34 -33.58 -0.68
C THR A 209 11.60 -33.82 -2.16
N GLU A 210 12.84 -34.15 -2.49
CA GLU A 210 13.30 -34.47 -3.85
C GLU A 210 13.86 -35.89 -3.88
N GLU A 211 13.61 -36.60 -4.97
CA GLU A 211 14.16 -37.94 -5.19
C GLU A 211 15.64 -37.84 -5.59
N ILE A 212 16.43 -38.79 -5.11
CA ILE A 212 17.82 -39.04 -5.52
C ILE A 212 17.79 -40.28 -6.40
N GLU A 213 18.07 -40.10 -7.69
CA GLU A 213 18.13 -41.24 -8.60
C GLU A 213 19.21 -42.22 -8.17
N TYR A 214 18.92 -43.54 -8.29
CA TYR A 214 19.90 -44.59 -8.06
C TYR A 214 20.90 -44.65 -9.21
N GLU A 215 22.12 -45.10 -8.93
CA GLU A 215 23.16 -45.37 -9.93
C GLU A 215 23.09 -46.83 -10.35
N THR A 216 23.44 -47.15 -11.61
CA THR A 216 23.61 -48.53 -12.08
C THR A 216 25.09 -48.92 -12.00
N GLN A 217 25.39 -49.98 -11.28
CA GLN A 217 26.73 -50.57 -11.17
C GLN A 217 26.80 -51.87 -11.97
N THR A 218 27.88 -52.08 -12.68
CA THR A 218 28.09 -53.30 -13.45
C THR A 218 29.10 -54.18 -12.71
N GLU A 219 28.74 -55.42 -12.45
CA GLU A 219 29.62 -56.49 -11.98
C GLU A 219 29.86 -57.51 -13.07
N TYR A 220 30.99 -58.15 -13.09
CA TYR A 220 31.34 -59.12 -14.13
C TYR A 220 31.37 -60.55 -13.54
N SER A 221 30.80 -61.53 -14.26
CA SER A 221 30.73 -62.95 -13.86
C SER A 221 31.33 -63.85 -14.91
N GLY A 222 32.30 -64.69 -14.50
CA GLY A 222 32.86 -65.75 -15.34
C GLY A 222 31.92 -66.98 -15.49
N ASP A 223 30.79 -67.04 -14.77
CA ASP A 223 29.81 -68.11 -14.86
C ASP A 223 28.77 -67.89 -15.97
N MET A 224 28.63 -66.65 -16.45
CA MET A 224 27.70 -66.26 -17.52
C MET A 224 28.47 -66.04 -18.80
N TYR A 225 27.84 -66.35 -19.95
CA TYR A 225 28.47 -66.12 -21.25
C TYR A 225 28.57 -64.66 -21.61
N ALA A 226 29.62 -64.27 -22.32
CA ALA A 226 29.79 -62.92 -22.84
C ALA A 226 28.59 -62.51 -23.73
N GLY A 227 28.00 -61.31 -23.39
CA GLY A 227 26.77 -60.83 -24.00
C GLY A 227 25.50 -61.17 -23.26
N GLU A 228 25.57 -61.99 -22.19
CA GLU A 228 24.46 -62.17 -21.26
C GLU A 228 24.56 -61.16 -20.14
N SER A 229 23.42 -60.60 -19.74
CA SER A 229 23.33 -59.74 -18.56
C SER A 229 22.10 -60.05 -17.75
N ARG A 230 22.18 -59.82 -16.43
CA ARG A 230 21.04 -59.94 -15.52
C ARG A 230 21.11 -58.88 -14.43
N VAL A 231 19.96 -58.36 -14.03
CA VAL A 231 19.87 -57.55 -12.82
C VAL A 231 19.97 -58.48 -11.60
N SER A 232 20.97 -58.30 -10.75
CA SER A 232 21.14 -59.02 -9.49
C SER A 232 20.55 -58.30 -8.30
N GLN A 233 20.43 -56.93 -8.40
CA GLN A 233 19.80 -56.10 -7.42
C GLN A 233 19.07 -54.97 -8.15
N ASP A 234 17.78 -54.77 -7.83
CA ASP A 234 17.00 -53.64 -8.34
C ASP A 234 17.45 -52.34 -7.65
N GLY A 235 17.54 -51.27 -8.43
CA GLY A 235 17.79 -49.92 -7.94
C GLY A 235 16.57 -49.40 -7.17
N VAL A 236 16.81 -48.61 -6.12
CA VAL A 236 15.76 -47.90 -5.40
C VAL A 236 16.19 -46.44 -5.23
N ASN A 237 15.35 -45.52 -5.66
CA ASN A 237 15.61 -44.08 -5.48
C ASN A 237 15.69 -43.75 -3.98
N GLY A 238 16.62 -42.87 -3.67
CA GLY A 238 16.72 -42.21 -2.40
C GLY A 238 15.81 -40.99 -2.32
N GLU A 239 15.84 -40.33 -1.16
CA GLU A 239 15.09 -39.09 -0.92
C GLU A 239 15.98 -38.11 -0.16
N LYS A 240 15.85 -36.84 -0.48
CA LYS A 240 16.47 -35.70 0.24
C LYS A 240 15.47 -34.62 0.52
N ASP A 241 15.58 -34.00 1.69
CA ASP A 241 14.83 -32.83 2.08
C ASP A 241 15.64 -31.57 1.77
N LEU A 242 15.06 -30.69 0.96
CA LEU A 242 15.58 -29.37 0.64
C LEU A 242 14.78 -28.33 1.43
N THR A 243 15.43 -27.65 2.37
CA THR A 243 14.79 -26.57 3.14
C THR A 243 15.16 -25.24 2.53
N TYR A 244 14.15 -24.51 2.09
CA TYR A 244 14.28 -23.17 1.54
C TYR A 244 13.83 -22.12 2.54
N GLU A 245 14.54 -21.00 2.59
CA GLU A 245 14.07 -19.75 3.16
C GLU A 245 13.42 -18.94 2.03
N VAL A 246 12.08 -18.79 2.12
CA VAL A 246 11.26 -18.13 1.10
C VAL A 246 10.82 -16.78 1.61
N THR A 247 11.15 -15.73 0.86
CA THR A 247 10.76 -14.35 1.15
C THR A 247 9.49 -14.02 0.36
N TYR A 248 8.49 -13.52 1.08
CA TYR A 248 7.25 -13.01 0.50
C TYR A 248 7.22 -11.49 0.68
N VAL A 249 6.80 -10.80 -0.38
CA VAL A 249 6.49 -9.37 -0.38
C VAL A 249 5.01 -9.23 -0.71
N ASP A 250 4.23 -8.59 0.17
CA ASP A 250 2.77 -8.44 0.04
C ASP A 250 2.07 -9.77 -0.26
N GLY A 251 2.51 -10.84 0.42
CA GLY A 251 1.95 -12.18 0.28
C GLY A 251 2.38 -12.95 -0.97
N LYS A 252 3.16 -12.36 -1.88
CA LYS A 252 3.68 -13.02 -3.09
C LYS A 252 5.12 -13.42 -2.88
N GLU A 253 5.49 -14.63 -3.34
CA GLU A 253 6.88 -15.07 -3.30
C GLU A 253 7.74 -14.14 -4.17
N SER A 254 8.75 -13.54 -3.54
CA SER A 254 9.71 -12.64 -4.18
C SER A 254 11.07 -13.31 -4.41
N GLY A 255 11.38 -14.33 -3.62
CA GLY A 255 12.61 -15.09 -3.79
C GLY A 255 12.71 -16.24 -2.80
N ARG A 256 13.56 -17.24 -3.14
CA ARG A 256 13.87 -18.37 -2.26
C ARG A 256 15.37 -18.64 -2.23
N ARG A 257 15.86 -19.09 -1.12
CA ARG A 257 17.25 -19.46 -0.91
C ARG A 257 17.31 -20.83 -0.21
N LEU A 258 18.03 -21.79 -0.78
CA LEU A 258 18.31 -23.07 -0.13
C LEU A 258 19.18 -22.81 1.12
N VAL A 259 18.72 -23.27 2.28
CA VAL A 259 19.41 -23.11 3.57
C VAL A 259 19.87 -24.43 4.17
N SER A 260 19.27 -25.54 3.77
CA SER A 260 19.64 -26.89 4.22
C SER A 260 19.27 -27.94 3.19
N GLU A 261 20.14 -28.93 3.01
CA GLU A 261 19.90 -30.16 2.28
C GLU A 261 20.22 -31.31 3.21
N LYS A 262 19.34 -32.29 3.27
CA LYS A 262 19.49 -33.48 4.14
C LYS A 262 18.97 -34.70 3.43
N VAL A 263 19.85 -35.68 3.18
CA VAL A 263 19.43 -36.98 2.71
C VAL A 263 18.64 -37.68 3.82
N THR A 264 17.41 -38.06 3.51
CA THR A 264 16.49 -38.76 4.42
C THR A 264 16.47 -40.27 4.14
N LYS A 265 16.74 -40.65 2.88
CA LYS A 265 16.87 -42.04 2.44
C LYS A 265 17.97 -42.11 1.39
N GLU A 266 18.98 -42.94 1.65
CA GLU A 266 20.05 -43.19 0.70
C GLU A 266 19.53 -44.01 -0.49
N PRO A 267 19.96 -43.73 -1.74
CA PRO A 267 19.61 -44.51 -2.89
C PRO A 267 20.31 -45.87 -2.83
N VAL A 268 19.62 -46.91 -3.30
CA VAL A 268 20.20 -48.27 -3.44
C VAL A 268 20.55 -48.44 -4.92
N PRO A 269 21.82 -48.74 -5.26
CA PRO A 269 22.21 -48.90 -6.65
C PRO A 269 21.58 -50.13 -7.29
N GLN A 270 21.27 -50.05 -8.58
CA GLN A 270 20.98 -51.23 -9.38
C GLN A 270 22.29 -51.93 -9.70
N ILE A 271 22.35 -53.27 -9.51
CA ILE A 271 23.51 -54.06 -9.89
C ILE A 271 23.15 -54.93 -11.08
N VAL A 272 23.86 -54.71 -12.19
CA VAL A 272 23.75 -55.49 -13.42
C VAL A 272 24.98 -56.39 -13.50
N VAL A 273 24.80 -57.71 -13.58
CA VAL A 273 25.88 -58.66 -13.78
C VAL A 273 26.00 -58.97 -15.25
N GLU A 274 27.18 -58.73 -15.81
CA GLU A 274 27.52 -59.06 -17.20
C GLU A 274 28.43 -60.27 -17.26
N GLY A 275 28.13 -61.16 -18.22
CA GLY A 275 28.88 -62.39 -18.42
C GLY A 275 30.20 -62.14 -19.14
N THR A 276 31.27 -62.82 -18.70
CA THR A 276 32.60 -62.79 -19.33
C THR A 276 33.07 -64.14 -19.82
N LYS A 277 32.24 -65.21 -19.63
CA LYS A 277 32.59 -66.55 -20.06
C LYS A 277 32.59 -66.64 -21.58
N GLN A 278 33.68 -67.04 -22.13
CA GLN A 278 33.78 -67.22 -23.59
C GLN A 278 33.03 -68.49 -24.02
N GLN A 279 32.28 -68.38 -25.08
CA GLN A 279 31.62 -69.54 -25.69
C GLN A 279 32.64 -70.29 -26.53
N GLU A 280 33.06 -71.50 -26.12
CA GLU A 280 33.87 -72.35 -26.96
C GLU A 280 33.03 -72.82 -28.15
N THR A 281 33.25 -72.23 -29.32
CA THR A 281 32.72 -72.74 -30.57
C THR A 281 33.66 -73.79 -31.12
N SER A 282 33.40 -75.06 -30.79
CA SER A 282 34.05 -76.16 -31.48
C SER A 282 33.38 -76.36 -32.85
N GLU A 283 33.95 -75.81 -33.91
CA GLU A 283 33.63 -76.26 -35.26
C GLU A 283 34.45 -77.48 -35.58
N PRO A 284 33.84 -78.62 -35.91
CA PRO A 284 34.56 -79.82 -36.31
C PRO A 284 34.91 -79.76 -37.81
N GLY A 285 36.20 -79.74 -38.11
CA GLY A 285 36.70 -80.27 -39.36
C GLY A 285 36.82 -79.36 -40.54
N GLY A 286 37.76 -78.40 -40.53
CA GLY A 286 38.37 -77.79 -41.73
C GLY A 286 39.86 -78.08 -41.67
N GLY A 287 40.36 -78.92 -42.60
CA GLY A 287 41.80 -79.14 -42.78
C GLY A 287 42.35 -78.06 -43.69
N ASP A 288 43.54 -77.48 -43.40
CA ASP A 288 44.24 -76.44 -44.18
C ASP A 288 45.01 -76.97 -45.42
N GLY A 289 44.82 -78.18 -45.81
CA GLY A 289 45.59 -78.81 -46.93
C GLY A 289 47.00 -79.29 -46.56
N SER A 290 47.47 -79.07 -45.32
CA SER A 290 48.77 -79.51 -44.78
C SER A 290 48.77 -80.87 -44.10
N GLY A 291 47.61 -81.54 -44.06
CA GLY A 291 47.41 -82.78 -43.35
C GLY A 291 47.11 -82.66 -41.90
N ARG A 292 46.95 -81.47 -41.40
CA ARG A 292 46.56 -81.06 -40.07
C ARG A 292 45.06 -80.94 -40.01
N THR A 293 44.38 -81.37 -38.96
CA THR A 293 42.96 -81.15 -38.71
C THR A 293 42.79 -80.12 -37.61
N ILE A 294 41.83 -79.17 -37.74
CA ILE A 294 41.47 -78.26 -36.66
C ILE A 294 40.78 -79.04 -35.56
N VAL A 295 41.40 -79.01 -34.43
CA VAL A 295 40.86 -79.68 -33.17
C VAL A 295 39.97 -78.70 -32.41
N SER A 296 40.29 -77.41 -32.45
CA SER A 296 39.51 -76.40 -31.73
C SER A 296 39.65 -75.04 -32.49
N LYS A 297 38.53 -74.31 -32.59
CA LYS A 297 38.52 -72.90 -33.06
C LYS A 297 37.73 -72.10 -32.02
N VAL A 298 38.44 -71.27 -31.24
CA VAL A 298 37.84 -70.49 -30.14
C VAL A 298 37.80 -69.00 -30.58
N LYS A 299 36.63 -68.42 -30.47
CA LYS A 299 36.42 -67.01 -30.76
C LYS A 299 36.73 -66.16 -29.52
N ASN A 300 37.64 -65.21 -29.69
CA ASN A 300 38.02 -64.26 -28.64
C ASN A 300 37.61 -62.83 -29.08
N TYR A 301 37.25 -62.00 -28.14
CA TYR A 301 36.87 -60.63 -28.36
C TYR A 301 37.84 -59.69 -27.67
N ASP A 302 38.08 -58.51 -28.30
CA ASP A 302 38.82 -57.43 -27.67
C ASP A 302 37.97 -56.83 -26.51
N CYS A 303 38.60 -56.53 -25.40
CA CYS A 303 37.92 -55.96 -24.21
C CYS A 303 37.51 -54.49 -24.38
N ASP A 304 37.63 -53.92 -25.57
CA ASP A 304 37.37 -52.48 -25.84
C ASP A 304 35.94 -52.17 -26.31
N GLY A 305 35.09 -53.21 -26.44
CA GLY A 305 33.70 -53.06 -26.90
C GLY A 305 33.52 -52.76 -28.37
N SER A 306 34.60 -52.85 -29.19
CA SER A 306 34.58 -52.57 -30.64
C SER A 306 33.90 -53.65 -31.45
N GLY A 307 33.69 -54.82 -30.90
CA GLY A 307 33.19 -56.02 -31.59
C GLY A 307 34.23 -56.71 -32.44
N HIS A 308 35.48 -56.25 -32.45
CA HIS A 308 36.60 -56.92 -33.04
C HIS A 308 37.13 -58.05 -32.15
N GLY A 309 37.83 -59.00 -32.77
CA GLY A 309 38.40 -60.12 -32.05
C GLY A 309 39.19 -61.04 -32.96
N TRP A 310 39.62 -62.15 -32.41
CA TRP A 310 40.38 -63.18 -33.17
C TRP A 310 39.89 -64.57 -32.82
N TYR A 311 40.07 -65.47 -33.79
CA TYR A 311 39.94 -66.92 -33.52
C TYR A 311 41.31 -67.50 -33.09
N THR A 312 41.31 -68.25 -32.00
CA THR A 312 42.40 -69.12 -31.64
C THR A 312 42.12 -70.49 -32.25
N ILE A 313 42.90 -70.88 -33.25
CA ILE A 313 42.74 -72.14 -34.00
C ILE A 313 43.82 -73.11 -33.50
N THR A 314 43.42 -74.27 -32.94
CA THR A 314 44.33 -75.32 -32.51
C THR A 314 44.22 -76.51 -33.50
N TYR A 315 45.35 -77.00 -33.96
CA TYR A 315 45.42 -78.11 -34.85
C TYR A 315 45.79 -79.44 -34.14
N SER A 316 45.59 -80.60 -34.75
CA SER A 316 45.85 -81.94 -34.28
C SER A 316 47.30 -82.19 -33.95
N ASP A 317 48.25 -81.44 -34.48
CA ASP A 317 49.67 -81.51 -34.18
C ASP A 317 50.15 -80.64 -33.04
N GLY A 318 49.14 -79.92 -32.36
CA GLY A 318 49.37 -78.96 -31.24
C GLY A 318 49.77 -77.58 -31.68
N THR A 319 49.79 -77.28 -33.01
CA THR A 319 50.03 -75.92 -33.50
C THR A 319 48.80 -75.03 -33.20
N VAL A 320 49.07 -73.75 -32.89
CA VAL A 320 48.04 -72.76 -32.64
C VAL A 320 48.25 -71.56 -33.62
N GLU A 321 47.18 -71.17 -34.28
CA GLU A 321 47.14 -70.00 -35.19
C GLU A 321 46.07 -69.02 -34.68
N TYR A 322 46.25 -67.75 -35.08
CA TYR A 322 45.30 -66.66 -34.71
C TYR A 322 44.79 -66.05 -36.03
N GLU A 323 43.46 -65.87 -36.11
CA GLU A 323 42.79 -65.30 -37.31
C GLU A 323 41.88 -64.16 -36.81
N ASP A 324 42.13 -62.93 -37.24
CA ASP A 324 41.32 -61.73 -36.90
C ASP A 324 39.97 -61.76 -37.64
N PHE A 325 38.89 -61.23 -37.01
CA PHE A 325 37.57 -61.10 -37.62
C PHE A 325 36.93 -59.74 -37.28
#